data_e95d8e2a5ec4c8c06fe7f24f3f01f1fb
#
_entry.id   e95d8e2a5ec4c8c06fe7f24f3f01f1fb
#
_cell.length_a   1.000
_cell.length_b   1.000
_cell.length_c   1.000
_cell.angle_alpha   90.00
_cell.angle_beta   90.00
_cell.angle_gamma   90.00
#
_symmetry.space_group_name_H-M   'P 1'
#
loop_
_entity.id
_entity.type
_entity.pdbx_description
1 polymer ?
#
loop_
_entity_poly.entity_id
_entity_poly.type
_entity_poly.pdbx_seq_one_letter_code
_entity_poly.pdbx_strand_id
1 'polypeptide(L)'
;MIGPMSEESSTRVPVTYEHCAHIEGPFYHGTKSTIEVGAEVVPGYGSNFQAGRVSNNIYFTALVDTAAWGAELATALAGNGARGRIYVVEPLGPFEDDPNVTNKRFPGNVTQSYRTRHPLRVVGEVDGWEGHDPDVVKGMLDSLALLREQGLDVIED
;
A
#
# COMPACT_ATOMS: atom_id res chain seq x y z
N MET A 1 -4.61 17.07 -33.33
CA MET A 1 -4.93 16.60 -32.80
C MET A 1 -4.66 16.53 -31.67
N ILE A 2 -4.75 16.64 -31.28
CA ILE A 2 -4.93 16.50 -30.36
C ILE A 2 -4.21 16.46 -29.26
N GLY A 3 -4.16 17.45 -28.38
CA GLY A 3 -3.46 17.53 -27.19
C GLY A 3 -3.17 16.19 -26.62
N PRO A 4 -2.34 15.44 -27.24
CA PRO A 4 -2.17 14.06 -26.87
C PRO A 4 -1.81 13.88 -25.43
N MET A 5 -1.07 14.81 -24.84
CA MET A 5 -0.62 14.69 -23.47
C MET A 5 -1.77 14.69 -22.46
N SER A 6 -2.73 15.60 -22.65
CA SER A 6 -3.88 15.59 -21.75
C SER A 6 -4.77 14.40 -22.02
N GLU A 7 -4.79 13.89 -23.22
CA GLU A 7 -5.54 12.69 -23.56
C GLU A 7 -4.94 11.48 -22.86
N GLU A 8 -3.62 11.38 -22.80
CA GLU A 8 -2.96 10.30 -22.07
C GLU A 8 -3.38 10.28 -20.61
N SER A 9 -3.40 11.43 -19.96
CA SER A 9 -3.85 11.54 -18.59
C SER A 9 -5.29 11.09 -18.44
N SER A 10 -6.15 11.50 -19.37
CA SER A 10 -7.57 11.19 -19.30
C SER A 10 -7.89 9.78 -19.74
N THR A 11 -6.97 9.11 -20.47
CA THR A 11 -7.21 7.74 -20.94
C THR A 11 -6.85 6.67 -19.92
N ARG A 12 -6.26 7.06 -18.78
CA ARG A 12 -6.03 6.11 -17.73
C ARG A 12 -7.35 5.53 -17.25
N VAL A 13 -7.46 4.21 -17.25
CA VAL A 13 -8.65 3.53 -16.75
C VAL A 13 -8.53 3.42 -15.23
N PRO A 14 -9.40 4.07 -14.45
CA PRO A 14 -9.38 3.90 -13.02
C PRO A 14 -9.66 2.45 -12.64
N VAL A 15 -9.04 1.99 -11.56
CA VAL A 15 -9.30 0.66 -11.02
C VAL A 15 -10.40 0.80 -9.99
N THR A 16 -11.51 0.12 -10.22
CA THR A 16 -12.67 0.13 -9.32
C THR A 16 -13.07 -1.32 -9.04
N TYR A 17 -13.98 -1.52 -8.10
CA TYR A 17 -14.47 -2.88 -7.82
C TYR A 17 -15.12 -3.53 -9.05
N GLU A 18 -15.73 -2.74 -9.93
CA GLU A 18 -16.34 -3.22 -11.15
C GLU A 18 -15.36 -3.37 -12.31
N HIS A 19 -14.21 -2.70 -12.24
CA HIS A 19 -13.22 -2.66 -13.30
C HIS A 19 -11.81 -2.83 -12.76
N CYS A 20 -11.49 -4.04 -12.33
CA CYS A 20 -10.16 -4.37 -11.83
C CYS A 20 -9.49 -5.53 -12.57
N ALA A 21 -10.22 -6.22 -13.43
CA ALA A 21 -9.70 -7.42 -14.11
C ALA A 21 -8.55 -7.14 -15.08
N HIS A 22 -8.39 -5.90 -15.51
CA HIS A 22 -7.30 -5.51 -16.41
C HIS A 22 -5.96 -5.34 -15.68
N ILE A 23 -5.96 -5.42 -14.37
CA ILE A 23 -4.74 -5.30 -13.57
C ILE A 23 -4.23 -6.70 -13.23
N GLU A 24 -3.00 -6.97 -13.61
CA GLU A 24 -2.37 -8.26 -13.37
C GLU A 24 -1.24 -8.12 -12.35
N GLY A 25 -1.09 -9.18 -11.54
CA GLY A 25 0.03 -9.27 -10.59
C GLY A 25 1.37 -9.52 -11.28
N PRO A 26 2.41 -9.80 -10.48
CA PRO A 26 2.28 -10.12 -9.05
C PRO A 26 1.96 -8.90 -8.19
N PHE A 27 1.39 -9.18 -7.03
CA PHE A 27 1.09 -8.16 -6.04
C PHE A 27 1.84 -8.42 -4.74
N TYR A 28 2.05 -7.35 -3.97
CA TYR A 28 2.87 -7.40 -2.76
C TYR A 28 2.16 -6.68 -1.61
N HIS A 29 2.39 -7.18 -0.41
CA HIS A 29 1.86 -6.58 0.81
C HIS A 29 3.00 -6.43 1.81
N GLY A 30 3.32 -5.20 2.17
CA GLY A 30 4.33 -4.89 3.17
C GLY A 30 3.69 -4.81 4.55
N THR A 31 4.30 -5.46 5.54
CA THR A 31 3.74 -5.56 6.88
C THR A 31 4.84 -5.72 7.93
N LYS A 32 4.50 -5.43 9.18
CA LYS A 32 5.34 -5.76 10.34
C LYS A 32 5.09 -7.15 10.87
N SER A 33 4.06 -7.84 10.39
CA SER A 33 3.62 -9.12 10.90
C SER A 33 4.26 -10.28 10.16
N THR A 34 4.40 -11.41 10.85
CA THR A 34 4.82 -12.67 10.23
C THR A 34 3.57 -13.43 9.82
N ILE A 35 3.48 -13.79 8.54
CA ILE A 35 2.32 -14.47 7.98
C ILE A 35 2.82 -15.70 7.24
N GLU A 36 2.15 -16.84 7.44
CA GLU A 36 2.54 -18.07 6.77
C GLU A 36 2.02 -18.10 5.33
N VAL A 37 2.81 -18.71 4.45
CA VAL A 37 2.37 -18.97 3.07
C VAL A 37 1.16 -19.90 3.10
N GLY A 38 0.13 -19.51 2.34
CA GLY A 38 -1.16 -20.20 2.33
C GLY A 38 -2.21 -19.56 3.23
N ALA A 39 -1.78 -18.70 4.16
CA ALA A 39 -2.71 -17.98 5.03
C ALA A 39 -3.42 -16.87 4.26
N GLU A 40 -4.55 -16.43 4.80
CA GLU A 40 -5.28 -15.29 4.26
C GLU A 40 -5.18 -14.10 5.19
N VAL A 41 -4.89 -12.94 4.60
CA VAL A 41 -4.94 -11.67 5.31
C VAL A 41 -6.34 -11.11 5.10
N VAL A 42 -7.02 -10.78 6.19
CA VAL A 42 -8.40 -10.28 6.13
C VAL A 42 -8.50 -8.87 6.73
N PRO A 43 -9.47 -8.05 6.30
CA PRO A 43 -9.70 -6.74 6.93
C PRO A 43 -10.16 -6.92 8.38
N GLY A 44 -10.11 -5.83 9.15
CA GLY A 44 -10.57 -5.84 10.53
C GLY A 44 -9.46 -5.82 11.56
N TYR A 45 -8.21 -5.82 11.13
CA TYR A 45 -7.07 -5.67 12.03
C TYR A 45 -6.76 -4.18 12.28
N GLY A 46 -6.03 -3.91 13.34
CA GLY A 46 -5.59 -2.56 13.65
C GLY A 46 -4.73 -1.96 12.54
N SER A 47 -4.85 -0.65 12.34
CA SER A 47 -4.06 0.05 11.35
C SER A 47 -2.57 0.00 11.68
N ASN A 48 -1.73 -0.21 10.67
CA ASN A 48 -0.27 -0.13 10.81
C ASN A 48 0.21 1.31 11.01
N PHE A 49 -0.62 2.31 10.69
CA PHE A 49 -0.21 3.71 10.62
C PHE A 49 -0.91 4.62 11.63
N GLN A 50 -2.02 4.19 12.18
CA GLN A 50 -2.76 4.95 13.21
C GLN A 50 -3.20 4.02 14.33
N ALA A 51 -2.65 4.23 15.52
CA ALA A 51 -2.98 3.43 16.68
C ALA A 51 -4.48 3.55 17.02
N GLY A 52 -5.08 2.44 17.39
CA GLY A 52 -6.49 2.39 17.78
C GLY A 52 -7.47 2.38 16.61
N ARG A 53 -6.97 2.47 15.38
CA ARG A 53 -7.82 2.42 14.19
C ARG A 53 -7.90 0.99 13.66
N VAL A 54 -9.10 0.53 13.38
CA VAL A 54 -9.35 -0.75 12.71
C VAL A 54 -9.57 -0.50 11.23
N SER A 55 -8.80 -1.16 10.38
CA SER A 55 -8.89 -0.99 8.93
C SER A 55 -10.03 -1.79 8.34
N ASN A 56 -10.83 -1.13 7.47
CA ASN A 56 -11.89 -1.77 6.71
C ASN A 56 -11.39 -2.40 5.42
N ASN A 57 -10.19 -2.02 5.00
CA ASN A 57 -9.57 -2.50 3.77
C ASN A 57 -8.18 -3.04 4.05
N ILE A 58 -7.71 -3.90 3.13
CA ILE A 58 -6.32 -4.33 3.09
C ILE A 58 -5.67 -3.66 1.90
N TYR A 59 -4.45 -3.17 2.08
CA TYR A 59 -3.71 -2.43 1.07
C TYR A 59 -2.59 -3.29 0.51
N PHE A 60 -2.41 -3.22 -0.81
CA PHE A 60 -1.36 -3.96 -1.52
C PHE A 60 -0.93 -3.18 -2.76
N THR A 61 0.16 -3.62 -3.39
CA THR A 61 0.75 -2.89 -4.52
C THR A 61 1.36 -3.86 -5.52
N ALA A 62 1.49 -3.40 -6.75
CA ALA A 62 2.20 -4.15 -7.79
C ALA A 62 3.71 -3.86 -7.80
N LEU A 63 4.21 -2.97 -6.93
CA LEU A 63 5.62 -2.58 -6.89
C LEU A 63 6.27 -3.00 -5.57
N VAL A 64 7.37 -3.74 -5.65
CA VAL A 64 8.13 -4.16 -4.46
C VAL A 64 8.61 -2.96 -3.65
N ASP A 65 9.08 -1.90 -4.32
CA ASP A 65 9.56 -0.70 -3.64
C ASP A 65 8.46 -0.06 -2.78
N THR A 66 7.25 0.02 -3.29
CA THR A 66 6.11 0.54 -2.52
C THR A 66 5.80 -0.35 -1.32
N ALA A 67 5.86 -1.66 -1.49
CA ALA A 67 5.65 -2.60 -0.38
C ALA A 67 6.76 -2.47 0.66
N ALA A 68 8.00 -2.22 0.23
CA ALA A 68 9.12 -1.98 1.13
C ALA A 68 8.87 -0.74 2.01
N TRP A 69 8.39 0.36 1.42
CA TRP A 69 8.00 1.53 2.18
C TRP A 69 6.95 1.20 3.23
N GLY A 70 5.92 0.44 2.84
CA GLY A 70 4.87 0.03 3.77
C GLY A 70 5.41 -0.78 4.94
N ALA A 71 6.27 -1.74 4.66
CA ALA A 71 6.88 -2.59 5.69
C ALA A 71 7.78 -1.80 6.63
N GLU A 72 8.61 -0.92 6.07
CA GLU A 72 9.54 -0.10 6.87
C GLU A 72 8.80 0.89 7.76
N LEU A 73 7.80 1.58 7.22
CA LEU A 73 7.02 2.53 8.00
C LEU A 73 6.21 1.84 9.09
N ALA A 74 5.60 0.69 8.80
CA ALA A 74 4.84 -0.06 9.79
C ALA A 74 5.72 -0.51 10.96
N THR A 75 6.93 -1.00 10.66
CA THR A 75 7.88 -1.44 11.69
C THR A 75 8.40 -0.27 12.51
N ALA A 76 8.74 0.83 11.85
CA ALA A 76 9.25 2.02 12.53
C ALA A 76 8.20 2.62 13.46
N LEU A 77 6.94 2.69 13.02
CA LEU A 77 5.85 3.21 13.84
C LEU A 77 5.51 2.30 15.02
N ALA A 78 5.74 0.98 14.87
CA ALA A 78 5.58 0.03 15.98
C ALA A 78 6.67 0.18 17.04
N GLY A 79 7.84 0.68 16.66
CA GLY A 79 8.93 0.98 17.59
C GLY A 79 9.62 -0.24 18.20
N ASN A 80 9.45 -1.44 17.64
CA ASN A 80 10.01 -2.66 18.21
C ASN A 80 11.36 -3.07 17.60
N GLY A 81 11.86 -2.32 16.62
CA GLY A 81 13.14 -2.58 15.97
C GLY A 81 13.16 -3.80 15.05
N ALA A 82 12.06 -4.49 14.88
CA ALA A 82 12.00 -5.65 14.00
C ALA A 82 12.00 -5.19 12.54
N ARG A 83 12.52 -6.04 11.66
CA ARG A 83 12.46 -5.80 10.23
C ARG A 83 11.08 -6.14 9.71
N GLY A 84 10.55 -5.29 8.84
CA GLY A 84 9.30 -5.58 8.14
C GLY A 84 9.45 -6.72 7.14
N ARG A 85 8.33 -7.21 6.64
CA ARG A 85 8.27 -8.30 5.67
C ARG A 85 7.43 -7.90 4.48
N ILE A 86 7.76 -8.47 3.33
CA ILE A 86 6.99 -8.29 2.10
C ILE A 86 6.54 -9.67 1.63
N TYR A 87 5.24 -9.82 1.48
CA TYR A 87 4.66 -11.06 0.98
C TYR A 87 4.13 -10.87 -0.44
N VAL A 88 4.26 -11.93 -1.24
CA VAL A 88 3.56 -12.00 -2.52
C VAL A 88 2.16 -12.46 -2.21
N VAL A 89 1.16 -11.71 -2.69
CA VAL A 89 -0.23 -11.94 -2.34
C VAL A 89 -1.10 -12.04 -3.59
N GLU A 90 -2.23 -12.72 -3.43
CA GLU A 90 -3.24 -12.87 -4.47
C GLU A 90 -4.56 -12.37 -3.92
N PRO A 91 -5.16 -11.31 -4.53
CA PRO A 91 -6.47 -10.86 -4.09
C PRO A 91 -7.53 -11.89 -4.42
N LEU A 92 -8.38 -12.17 -3.44
CA LEU A 92 -9.44 -13.18 -3.58
C LEU A 92 -10.79 -12.56 -3.97
N GLY A 93 -10.81 -11.28 -4.25
CA GLY A 93 -12.01 -10.57 -4.70
C GLY A 93 -11.65 -9.27 -5.38
N PRO A 94 -12.64 -8.48 -5.78
CA PRO A 94 -12.40 -7.19 -6.42
C PRO A 94 -11.62 -6.23 -5.55
N PHE A 95 -10.93 -5.30 -6.19
CA PHE A 95 -10.15 -4.26 -5.53
C PHE A 95 -10.25 -2.95 -6.32
N GLU A 96 -9.78 -1.88 -5.73
CA GLU A 96 -9.82 -0.56 -6.34
C GLU A 96 -8.51 0.20 -6.09
N ASP A 97 -8.30 1.29 -6.83
CA ASP A 97 -7.18 2.21 -6.58
C ASP A 97 -7.21 2.66 -5.12
N ASP A 98 -6.04 2.69 -4.48
CA ASP A 98 -5.92 3.24 -3.14
C ASP A 98 -6.10 4.76 -3.18
N PRO A 99 -7.19 5.30 -2.61
CA PRO A 99 -7.46 6.73 -2.67
C PRO A 99 -6.47 7.57 -1.87
N ASN A 100 -5.72 6.95 -0.97
CA ASN A 100 -4.74 7.68 -0.16
C ASN A 100 -3.53 8.15 -0.97
N VAL A 101 -3.26 7.51 -2.10
CA VAL A 101 -2.10 7.84 -2.94
C VAL A 101 -2.46 8.16 -4.38
N THR A 102 -3.67 7.83 -4.83
CA THR A 102 -4.10 8.06 -6.21
C THR A 102 -4.48 9.52 -6.39
N ASN A 103 -3.93 10.16 -7.44
CA ASN A 103 -4.16 11.57 -7.77
C ASN A 103 -3.87 12.53 -6.62
N LYS A 104 -2.89 12.21 -5.78
CA LYS A 104 -2.49 13.08 -4.67
C LYS A 104 -1.34 13.99 -5.08
N ARG A 105 -0.11 13.52 -4.91
CA ARG A 105 1.07 14.31 -5.26
C ARG A 105 1.27 14.42 -6.77
N PHE A 106 0.94 13.33 -7.47
CA PHE A 106 1.03 13.24 -8.94
C PHE A 106 -0.28 12.69 -9.49
N PRO A 107 -0.61 12.98 -10.78
CA PRO A 107 -1.77 12.39 -11.40
C PRO A 107 -1.65 10.85 -11.49
N GLY A 108 -2.75 10.18 -11.30
CA GLY A 108 -2.84 8.72 -11.41
C GLY A 108 -2.36 7.99 -10.17
N ASN A 109 -2.24 6.68 -10.31
CA ASN A 109 -1.79 5.79 -9.24
C ASN A 109 -0.34 5.37 -9.53
N VAL A 110 0.60 6.28 -9.27
CA VAL A 110 2.01 6.08 -9.63
C VAL A 110 2.69 4.99 -8.81
N THR A 111 2.20 4.72 -7.59
CA THR A 111 2.73 3.65 -6.74
C THR A 111 2.06 2.32 -7.00
N GLN A 112 1.10 2.26 -7.92
CA GLN A 112 0.33 1.07 -8.24
C GLN A 112 -0.20 0.39 -6.98
N SER A 113 -0.81 1.19 -6.13
CA SER A 113 -1.36 0.75 -4.84
C SER A 113 -2.86 0.57 -4.95
N TYR A 114 -3.35 -0.48 -4.33
CA TYR A 114 -4.76 -0.87 -4.36
C TYR A 114 -5.24 -1.21 -2.98
N ARG A 115 -6.55 -1.26 -2.81
CA ARG A 115 -7.16 -1.73 -1.56
C ARG A 115 -8.31 -2.68 -1.88
N THR A 116 -8.58 -3.59 -0.96
CA THR A 116 -9.68 -4.55 -1.09
C THR A 116 -10.33 -4.78 0.26
N ARG A 117 -11.62 -5.11 0.22
CA ARG A 117 -12.39 -5.56 1.38
C ARG A 117 -12.43 -7.08 1.48
N HIS A 118 -11.83 -7.75 0.50
CA HIS A 118 -11.78 -9.21 0.43
C HIS A 118 -10.43 -9.70 0.93
N PRO A 119 -10.30 -10.99 1.29
CA PRO A 119 -9.02 -11.50 1.72
C PRO A 119 -7.95 -11.44 0.65
N LEU A 120 -6.70 -11.37 1.09
CA LEU A 120 -5.51 -11.61 0.25
C LEU A 120 -4.91 -12.94 0.68
N ARG A 121 -4.64 -13.83 -0.27
CA ARG A 121 -3.92 -15.07 0.02
C ARG A 121 -2.44 -14.83 -0.09
N VAL A 122 -1.68 -15.25 0.91
CA VAL A 122 -0.21 -15.20 0.87
C VAL A 122 0.28 -16.39 0.08
N VAL A 123 0.97 -16.13 -1.04
CA VAL A 123 1.48 -17.18 -1.91
C VAL A 123 2.99 -17.31 -1.87
N GLY A 124 3.68 -16.37 -1.25
CA GLY A 124 5.12 -16.40 -1.09
C GLY A 124 5.61 -15.23 -0.26
N GLU A 125 6.91 -15.19 -0.02
CA GLU A 125 7.56 -14.08 0.65
C GLU A 125 8.70 -13.57 -0.23
N VAL A 126 8.89 -12.25 -0.28
CA VAL A 126 10.02 -11.66 -1.00
C VAL A 126 11.22 -11.63 -0.06
N ASP A 127 12.22 -12.43 -0.37
CA ASP A 127 13.47 -12.44 0.41
C ASP A 127 14.46 -11.46 -0.18
N GLY A 128 15.37 -10.97 0.67
CA GLY A 128 16.50 -10.15 0.22
C GLY A 128 16.13 -8.79 -0.35
N TRP A 129 14.92 -8.29 -0.10
CA TRP A 129 14.56 -6.95 -0.55
C TRP A 129 15.40 -5.90 0.20
N GLU A 130 15.77 -4.85 -0.53
CA GLU A 130 16.55 -3.78 0.05
C GLU A 130 15.62 -2.74 0.67
N GLY A 131 15.94 -2.35 1.91
CA GLY A 131 15.26 -1.24 2.56
C GLY A 131 15.78 0.10 2.02
N HIS A 132 15.04 1.14 2.31
CA HIS A 132 15.48 2.50 2.01
C HIS A 132 16.52 2.94 3.03
N ASP A 133 17.32 3.95 2.67
CA ASP A 133 18.30 4.52 3.56
C ASP A 133 17.62 4.96 4.87
N PRO A 134 18.20 4.67 6.04
CA PRO A 134 17.59 5.07 7.33
C PRO A 134 17.26 6.56 7.43
N ASP A 135 18.08 7.42 6.83
CA ASP A 135 17.81 8.86 6.83
C ASP A 135 16.59 9.21 6.00
N VAL A 136 16.36 8.48 4.90
CA VAL A 136 15.17 8.66 4.07
C VAL A 136 13.92 8.21 4.80
N VAL A 137 13.99 7.07 5.49
CA VAL A 137 12.87 6.57 6.30
C VAL A 137 12.57 7.56 7.43
N LYS A 138 13.61 8.08 8.10
CA LYS A 138 13.45 9.07 9.14
C LYS A 138 12.77 10.34 8.61
N GLY A 139 13.18 10.80 7.44
CA GLY A 139 12.55 11.96 6.80
C GLY A 139 11.06 11.74 6.55
N MET A 140 10.69 10.55 6.10
CA MET A 140 9.28 10.20 5.89
C MET A 140 8.50 10.20 7.20
N LEU A 141 9.09 9.64 8.26
CA LEU A 141 8.47 9.61 9.60
C LEU A 141 8.28 11.04 10.13
N ASP A 142 9.28 11.90 9.95
CA ASP A 142 9.20 13.30 10.37
C ASP A 142 8.07 14.03 9.63
N SER A 143 7.92 13.75 8.33
CA SER A 143 6.84 14.31 7.52
C SER A 143 5.47 13.85 7.99
N LEU A 144 5.33 12.57 8.33
CA LEU A 144 4.07 12.02 8.87
C LEU A 144 3.74 12.65 10.22
N ALA A 145 4.73 12.84 11.08
CA ALA A 145 4.54 13.48 12.37
C ALA A 145 4.07 14.93 12.21
N LEU A 146 4.66 15.66 11.26
CA LEU A 146 4.26 17.04 10.96
C LEU A 146 2.82 17.09 10.45
N LEU A 147 2.44 16.18 9.56
CA LEU A 147 1.07 16.11 9.05
C LEU A 147 0.09 15.83 10.20
N ARG A 148 0.47 14.95 11.13
CA ARG A 148 -0.37 14.64 12.30
C ARG A 148 -0.57 15.87 13.18
N GLU A 149 0.48 16.64 13.43
CA GLU A 149 0.37 17.88 14.21
C GLU A 149 -0.56 18.88 13.54
N GLN A 150 -0.61 18.90 12.23
CA GLN A 150 -1.48 19.79 11.45
C GLN A 150 -2.88 19.22 11.22
N GLY A 151 -3.14 17.99 11.68
CA GLY A 151 -4.43 17.33 11.46
C GLY A 151 -4.64 16.88 10.02
N LEU A 152 -3.57 16.72 9.24
CA LEU A 152 -3.62 16.41 7.82
C LEU A 152 -3.28 14.93 7.52
N ASP A 153 -3.16 14.08 8.53
CA ASP A 153 -2.83 12.67 8.38
C ASP A 153 -4.06 11.79 8.20
N VAL A 154 -5.09 12.32 7.56
CA VAL A 154 -6.34 11.60 7.35
C VAL A 154 -6.13 10.45 6.36
N ILE A 155 -6.60 9.27 6.76
CA ILE A 155 -6.58 8.06 5.93
C ILE A 155 -8.01 7.76 5.49
N GLU A 156 -8.20 7.64 4.17
CA GLU A 156 -9.47 7.19 3.60
C GLU A 156 -9.50 5.67 3.60
N ASP A 157 -10.48 5.12 4.28
CA ASP A 157 -10.55 3.67 4.44
C ASP A 157 -11.98 3.12 4.22
#